data_e942dd49a82703042b06f96965a502cf
#
_entry.id   e942dd49a82703042b06f96965a502cf
#
_cell.length_a   1.000
_cell.length_b   1.000
_cell.length_c   1.000
_cell.angle_alpha   90.00
_cell.angle_beta   90.00
_cell.angle_gamma   90.00
#
_symmetry.space_group_name_H-M   'P 1'
#
loop_
_entity.id
_entity.type
_entity.pdbx_description
1 polymer ?
#
loop_
_entity_poly.entity_id
_entity_poly.type
_entity_poly.pdbx_seq_one_letter_code
_entity_poly.pdbx_strand_id
1 'polypeptide(L)'
;SLSKQSNLAGYRGALIYGDPALVAPIVSVRKHSGLMVPAPVQHAMAVALHDTEHVERQRSVYAVRRALLLEALTDAGLDVDPDTAAGLYLWVLDPAHPNDSWALVNRLAELGILVAPGDFYGTAAHGRVRMALTATDERIQAAASRIREAWTAR
;
A
#
# COMPACT_ATOMS: atom_id res chain seq x y z
N SER A 1 2.68 8.86 10.20
CA SER A 1 1.98 9.76 9.28
C SER A 1 0.53 9.33 9.13
N LEU A 2 -0.38 10.29 9.08
CA LEU A 2 -1.82 10.06 8.87
C LEU A 2 -2.22 10.02 7.38
N SER A 3 -1.25 10.13 6.49
CA SER A 3 -1.50 10.14 5.03
C SER A 3 -2.27 8.91 4.56
N LYS A 4 -1.99 7.74 5.13
CA LYS A 4 -2.60 6.46 4.76
C LYS A 4 -3.64 5.99 5.77
N GLN A 5 -3.36 6.13 7.05
CA GLN A 5 -4.27 5.72 8.12
C GLN A 5 -5.60 6.47 8.09
N SER A 6 -5.57 7.79 7.83
CA SER A 6 -6.71 8.69 7.93
C SER A 6 -6.99 9.46 6.63
N ASN A 7 -6.43 9.03 5.50
CA ASN A 7 -6.57 9.69 4.20
C ASN A 7 -6.19 11.19 4.21
N LEU A 8 -5.25 11.59 5.05
CA LEU A 8 -4.80 12.98 5.23
C LEU A 8 -3.51 13.29 4.46
N ALA A 9 -3.28 12.65 3.31
CA ALA A 9 -2.08 12.86 2.50
C ALA A 9 -1.89 14.32 2.06
N GLY A 10 -2.99 15.01 1.73
CA GLY A 10 -2.98 16.42 1.31
C GLY A 10 -2.56 17.41 2.39
N TYR A 11 -2.73 17.06 3.65
CA TYR A 11 -2.34 17.90 4.79
C TYR A 11 -0.82 17.97 5.03
N ARG A 12 -0.04 17.09 4.41
CA ARG A 12 1.43 17.03 4.53
C ARG A 12 1.94 16.99 5.97
N GLY A 13 1.16 16.38 6.87
CA GLY A 13 1.47 16.27 8.29
C GLY A 13 1.96 14.86 8.65
N ALA A 14 2.98 14.81 9.51
CA ALA A 14 3.46 13.60 10.15
C ALA A 14 3.91 13.94 11.58
N LEU A 15 4.05 12.92 12.41
CA LEU A 15 4.57 13.05 13.77
C LEU A 15 5.74 12.10 13.97
N ILE A 16 6.66 12.52 14.83
CA ILE A 16 7.78 11.72 15.30
C ILE A 16 7.65 11.65 16.82
N TYR A 17 7.71 10.47 17.37
CA TYR A 17 7.68 10.22 18.80
C TYR A 17 8.66 9.09 19.15
N GLY A 18 9.14 9.09 20.38
CA GLY A 18 10.10 8.09 20.85
C GLY A 18 10.96 8.64 21.99
N ASP A 19 12.16 8.11 22.14
CA ASP A 19 13.12 8.52 23.15
C ASP A 19 13.40 10.04 23.07
N PRO A 20 13.22 10.79 24.18
CA PRO A 20 13.49 12.24 24.22
C PRO A 20 14.90 12.61 23.77
N ALA A 21 15.91 11.79 24.08
CA ALA A 21 17.30 12.03 23.67
C ALA A 21 17.47 11.99 22.14
N LEU A 22 16.63 11.22 21.43
CA LEU A 22 16.62 11.17 19.97
C LEU A 22 15.70 12.23 19.37
N VAL A 23 14.56 12.50 19.98
CA VAL A 23 13.56 13.45 19.45
C VAL A 23 14.01 14.90 19.61
N ALA A 24 14.64 15.28 20.73
CA ALA A 24 15.03 16.67 21.01
C ALA A 24 15.99 17.27 19.96
N PRO A 25 17.05 16.60 19.50
CA PRO A 25 17.88 17.09 18.40
C PRO A 25 17.12 17.27 17.09
N ILE A 26 16.20 16.34 16.77
CA ILE A 26 15.36 16.43 15.56
C ILE A 26 14.47 17.68 15.63
N VAL A 27 13.84 17.94 16.77
CA VAL A 27 13.02 19.15 16.99
C VAL A 27 13.87 20.42 16.82
N SER A 28 15.08 20.42 17.38
CA SER A 28 16.00 21.57 17.28
C SER A 28 16.36 21.91 15.82
N VAL A 29 16.64 20.89 15.00
CA VAL A 29 16.93 21.09 13.58
C VAL A 29 15.68 21.53 12.84
N ARG A 30 14.55 20.86 13.05
CA ARG A 30 13.31 21.10 12.28
C ARG A 30 12.75 22.49 12.47
N LYS A 31 12.76 23.05 13.67
CA LYS A 31 12.25 24.41 13.93
C LYS A 31 12.99 25.51 13.14
N HIS A 32 14.22 25.24 12.70
CA HIS A 32 15.03 26.17 11.91
C HIS A 32 15.04 25.83 10.41
N SER A 33 14.53 24.66 10.01
CA SER A 33 14.51 24.19 8.62
C SER A 33 13.24 24.58 7.85
N GLY A 34 12.31 25.34 8.45
CA GLY A 34 11.07 25.76 7.79
C GLY A 34 10.02 24.65 7.60
N LEU A 35 10.25 23.45 8.15
CA LEU A 35 9.33 22.30 8.01
C LEU A 35 8.32 22.22 9.17
N MET A 36 7.82 23.36 9.59
CA MET A 36 6.80 23.47 10.64
C MET A 36 5.42 23.18 10.08
N VAL A 37 4.71 22.24 10.73
CA VAL A 37 3.32 21.96 10.38
C VAL A 37 2.41 23.04 10.94
N PRO A 38 1.54 23.69 10.14
CA PRO A 38 0.63 24.74 10.61
C PRO A 38 -0.33 24.25 11.70
N ALA A 39 -0.66 25.11 12.67
CA ALA A 39 -1.50 24.76 13.81
C ALA A 39 -2.88 24.15 13.41
N PRO A 40 -3.59 24.62 12.38
CA PRO A 40 -4.85 23.99 11.93
C PRO A 40 -4.64 22.53 11.47
N VAL A 41 -3.53 22.25 10.81
CA VAL A 41 -3.19 20.89 10.39
C VAL A 41 -2.86 20.00 11.60
N GLN A 42 -2.11 20.54 12.58
CA GLN A 42 -1.83 19.81 13.84
C GLN A 42 -3.13 19.49 14.59
N HIS A 43 -4.09 20.42 14.63
CA HIS A 43 -5.39 20.18 15.24
C HIS A 43 -6.16 19.08 14.51
N ALA A 44 -6.25 19.12 13.18
CA ALA A 44 -6.88 18.06 12.39
C ALA A 44 -6.22 16.68 12.61
N MET A 45 -4.89 16.65 12.72
CA MET A 45 -4.15 15.42 13.06
C MET A 45 -4.51 14.90 14.46
N ALA A 46 -4.62 15.79 15.45
CA ALA A 46 -5.01 15.40 16.81
C ALA A 46 -6.43 14.81 16.84
N VAL A 47 -7.39 15.43 16.16
CA VAL A 47 -8.77 14.91 16.02
C VAL A 47 -8.75 13.51 15.38
N ALA A 48 -8.04 13.35 14.25
CA ALA A 48 -7.96 12.05 13.55
C ALA A 48 -7.27 10.95 14.38
N LEU A 49 -6.32 11.30 15.25
CA LEU A 49 -5.67 10.34 16.16
C LEU A 49 -6.59 9.87 17.30
N HIS A 50 -7.57 10.66 17.70
CA HIS A 50 -8.56 10.28 18.71
C HIS A 50 -9.73 9.47 18.14
N ASP A 51 -9.98 9.58 16.84
CA ASP A 51 -11.01 8.79 16.15
C ASP A 51 -10.40 7.46 15.68
N THR A 52 -10.62 6.41 16.47
CA THR A 52 -10.19 5.04 16.13
C THR A 52 -11.22 4.29 15.28
N GLU A 53 -12.47 4.70 15.28
CA GLU A 53 -13.55 4.00 14.59
C GLU A 53 -13.33 3.97 13.06
N HIS A 54 -12.93 5.10 12.46
CA HIS A 54 -12.65 5.13 11.02
C HIS A 54 -11.48 4.22 10.63
N VAL A 55 -10.47 4.07 11.50
CA VAL A 55 -9.32 3.19 11.29
C VAL A 55 -9.76 1.73 11.30
N GLU A 56 -10.56 1.31 12.27
CA GLU A 56 -11.06 -0.07 12.39
C GLU A 56 -11.97 -0.43 11.21
N ARG A 57 -12.86 0.48 10.81
CA ARG A 57 -13.72 0.29 9.64
C ARG A 57 -12.90 0.10 8.36
N GLN A 58 -11.93 0.98 8.12
CA GLN A 58 -11.09 0.89 6.92
C GLN A 58 -10.18 -0.34 6.94
N ARG A 59 -9.69 -0.75 8.10
CA ARG A 59 -8.93 -1.99 8.28
C ARG A 59 -9.76 -3.21 7.86
N SER A 60 -11.03 -3.26 8.27
CA SER A 60 -11.94 -4.34 7.90
C SER A 60 -12.17 -4.42 6.39
N VAL A 61 -12.38 -3.28 5.72
CA VAL A 61 -12.50 -3.21 4.26
C VAL A 61 -11.25 -3.74 3.57
N TYR A 62 -10.07 -3.31 3.99
CA TYR A 62 -8.82 -3.80 3.40
C TYR A 62 -8.55 -5.27 3.69
N ALA A 63 -8.98 -5.80 4.82
CA ALA A 63 -8.85 -7.22 5.12
C ALA A 63 -9.64 -8.09 4.13
N VAL A 64 -10.87 -7.71 3.82
CA VAL A 64 -11.72 -8.41 2.82
C VAL A 64 -11.09 -8.33 1.42
N ARG A 65 -10.69 -7.14 0.99
CA ARG A 65 -10.04 -6.95 -0.34
C ARG A 65 -8.75 -7.73 -0.45
N ARG A 66 -7.96 -7.75 0.60
CA ARG A 66 -6.71 -8.52 0.67
C ARG A 66 -6.97 -10.00 0.50
N ALA A 67 -7.90 -10.57 1.28
CA ALA A 67 -8.23 -11.99 1.22
C ALA A 67 -8.67 -12.39 -0.19
N LEU A 68 -9.54 -11.61 -0.82
CA LEU A 68 -10.04 -11.87 -2.16
C LEU A 68 -8.95 -11.86 -3.24
N LEU A 69 -8.07 -10.85 -3.22
CA LEU A 69 -6.96 -10.77 -4.19
C LEU A 69 -5.89 -11.82 -3.90
N LEU A 70 -5.58 -12.09 -2.63
CA LEU A 70 -4.61 -13.11 -2.25
C LEU A 70 -5.03 -14.49 -2.77
N GLU A 71 -6.29 -14.86 -2.59
CA GLU A 71 -6.85 -16.10 -3.11
C GLU A 71 -6.73 -16.14 -4.65
N ALA A 72 -7.17 -15.10 -5.36
CA ALA A 72 -7.11 -15.06 -6.82
C ALA A 72 -5.68 -15.13 -7.38
N LEU A 73 -4.71 -14.48 -6.73
CA LEU A 73 -3.30 -14.52 -7.12
C LEU A 73 -2.69 -15.90 -6.86
N THR A 74 -3.02 -16.51 -5.73
CA THR A 74 -2.57 -17.87 -5.39
C THR A 74 -3.14 -18.92 -6.35
N ASP A 75 -4.43 -18.83 -6.66
CA ASP A 75 -5.10 -19.70 -7.66
C ASP A 75 -4.44 -19.57 -9.05
N ALA A 76 -3.96 -18.37 -9.38
CA ALA A 76 -3.22 -18.09 -10.61
C ALA A 76 -1.76 -18.59 -10.57
N GLY A 77 -1.27 -19.15 -9.49
CA GLY A 77 0.11 -19.59 -9.33
C GLY A 77 1.10 -18.43 -9.21
N LEU A 78 0.62 -17.24 -8.81
CA LEU A 78 1.46 -16.09 -8.50
C LEU A 78 1.85 -16.11 -7.02
N ASP A 79 3.10 -15.78 -6.72
CA ASP A 79 3.59 -15.70 -5.36
C ASP A 79 3.28 -14.34 -4.75
N VAL A 80 2.67 -14.32 -3.58
CA VAL A 80 2.49 -13.13 -2.76
C VAL A 80 3.41 -13.22 -1.55
N ASP A 81 4.14 -12.15 -1.29
CA ASP A 81 5.06 -12.07 -0.15
C ASP A 81 4.30 -12.40 1.16
N PRO A 82 4.74 -13.40 1.93
CA PRO A 82 4.04 -13.86 3.14
C PRO A 82 3.96 -12.77 4.22
N ASP A 83 4.89 -11.82 4.21
CA ASP A 83 4.88 -10.68 5.15
C ASP A 83 3.87 -9.60 4.75
N THR A 84 3.13 -9.79 3.66
CA THR A 84 2.04 -8.89 3.22
C THR A 84 0.80 -9.05 4.10
N ALA A 85 0.93 -8.83 5.40
CA ALA A 85 -0.13 -9.01 6.39
C ALA A 85 -0.93 -7.72 6.68
N ALA A 86 -0.39 -6.55 6.34
CA ALA A 86 -0.96 -5.25 6.69
C ALA A 86 -0.77 -4.21 5.58
N GLY A 87 -1.26 -2.98 5.81
CA GLY A 87 -1.10 -1.86 4.89
C GLY A 87 -2.04 -1.93 3.68
N LEU A 88 -1.65 -1.25 2.61
CA LEU A 88 -2.47 -0.96 1.44
C LEU A 88 -2.09 -1.77 0.20
N TYR A 89 -1.06 -2.60 0.29
CA TYR A 89 -0.42 -3.20 -0.88
C TYR A 89 -0.23 -4.69 -0.71
N LEU A 90 -0.27 -5.40 -1.84
CA LEU A 90 0.27 -6.73 -2.01
C LEU A 90 1.58 -6.63 -2.80
N TRP A 91 2.54 -7.46 -2.45
CA TRP A 91 3.82 -7.58 -3.12
C TRP A 91 3.84 -8.93 -3.85
N VAL A 92 3.79 -8.90 -5.19
CA VAL A 92 3.46 -10.07 -6.02
C VAL A 92 4.59 -10.37 -6.99
N LEU A 93 4.91 -11.65 -7.19
CA LEU A 93 5.89 -12.16 -8.13
C LEU A 93 5.22 -13.17 -9.08
N ASP A 94 5.58 -13.15 -10.35
CA ASP A 94 5.32 -14.26 -11.28
C ASP A 94 6.53 -15.21 -11.26
N PRO A 95 6.39 -16.45 -10.74
CA PRO A 95 7.49 -17.41 -10.71
C PRO A 95 8.02 -17.80 -12.10
N ALA A 96 7.22 -17.62 -13.15
CA ALA A 96 7.63 -17.85 -14.54
C ALA A 96 8.61 -16.76 -15.04
N HIS A 97 8.58 -15.57 -14.46
CA HIS A 97 9.40 -14.42 -14.83
C HIS A 97 10.02 -13.75 -13.59
N PRO A 98 10.83 -14.47 -12.80
CA PRO A 98 11.22 -14.06 -11.43
C PRO A 98 12.09 -12.80 -11.38
N ASN A 99 12.65 -12.36 -12.51
CA ASN A 99 13.51 -11.18 -12.61
C ASN A 99 12.95 -10.11 -13.56
N ASP A 100 11.69 -10.22 -13.99
CA ASP A 100 11.07 -9.29 -14.93
C ASP A 100 9.74 -8.76 -14.38
N SER A 101 9.81 -7.64 -13.66
CA SER A 101 8.62 -6.94 -13.15
C SER A 101 7.67 -6.50 -14.27
N TRP A 102 8.26 -6.12 -15.43
CA TRP A 102 7.49 -5.58 -16.54
C TRP A 102 6.69 -6.63 -17.30
N ALA A 103 7.14 -7.88 -17.33
CA ALA A 103 6.35 -8.99 -17.87
C ALA A 103 5.02 -9.11 -17.12
N LEU A 104 5.04 -9.09 -15.78
CA LEU A 104 3.83 -9.15 -14.97
C LEU A 104 3.00 -7.85 -15.06
N VAL A 105 3.64 -6.67 -15.10
CA VAL A 105 2.95 -5.39 -15.31
C VAL A 105 2.15 -5.41 -16.61
N ASN A 106 2.78 -5.79 -17.73
CA ASN A 106 2.13 -5.80 -19.03
C ASN A 106 0.96 -6.80 -19.08
N ARG A 107 1.17 -8.00 -18.55
CA ARG A 107 0.13 -9.02 -18.50
C ARG A 107 -1.09 -8.59 -17.67
N LEU A 108 -0.88 -7.95 -16.51
CA LEU A 108 -1.97 -7.39 -15.70
C LEU A 108 -2.64 -6.19 -16.39
N ALA A 109 -1.87 -5.37 -17.11
CA ALA A 109 -2.40 -4.22 -17.85
C ALA A 109 -3.35 -4.66 -18.99
N GLU A 110 -3.07 -5.77 -19.68
CA GLU A 110 -3.98 -6.38 -20.67
C GLU A 110 -5.34 -6.76 -20.05
N LEU A 111 -5.36 -7.08 -18.76
CA LEU A 111 -6.57 -7.33 -17.98
C LEU A 111 -7.21 -6.04 -17.42
N GLY A 112 -6.66 -4.85 -17.73
CA GLY A 112 -7.11 -3.57 -17.18
C GLY A 112 -6.74 -3.38 -15.71
N ILE A 113 -5.69 -4.04 -15.23
CA ILE A 113 -5.19 -3.96 -13.86
C ILE A 113 -3.84 -3.25 -13.86
N LEU A 114 -3.80 -2.02 -13.34
CA LEU A 114 -2.58 -1.24 -13.25
C LEU A 114 -1.87 -1.49 -11.91
N VAL A 115 -0.58 -1.84 -11.99
CA VAL A 115 0.29 -2.08 -10.86
C VAL A 115 1.60 -1.32 -11.02
N ALA A 116 2.36 -1.15 -9.95
CA ALA A 116 3.68 -0.53 -10.02
C ALA A 116 4.77 -1.61 -10.10
N PRO A 117 5.73 -1.52 -11.04
CA PRO A 117 6.84 -2.45 -11.11
C PRO A 117 7.76 -2.32 -9.89
N GLY A 118 8.32 -3.44 -9.46
CA GLY A 118 9.26 -3.50 -8.35
C GLY A 118 10.52 -2.69 -8.59
N ASP A 119 10.93 -2.54 -9.84
CA ASP A 119 12.10 -1.77 -10.26
C ASP A 119 12.11 -0.33 -9.72
N PHE A 120 10.93 0.25 -9.45
CA PHE A 120 10.82 1.58 -8.82
C PHE A 120 11.29 1.61 -7.36
N TYR A 121 11.48 0.44 -6.73
CA TYR A 121 11.79 0.30 -5.31
C TYR A 121 13.20 -0.26 -5.04
N GLY A 122 14.01 -0.36 -6.09
CA GLY A 122 15.40 -0.81 -6.02
C GLY A 122 15.61 -2.26 -6.45
N THR A 123 16.86 -2.67 -6.53
CA THR A 123 17.26 -3.96 -7.12
C THR A 123 16.72 -5.18 -6.37
N ALA A 124 16.53 -5.09 -5.04
CA ALA A 124 15.95 -6.17 -4.24
C ALA A 124 14.47 -6.46 -4.59
N ALA A 125 13.83 -5.57 -5.33
CA ALA A 125 12.42 -5.66 -5.72
C ALA A 125 12.21 -6.11 -7.17
N HIS A 126 13.27 -6.43 -7.91
CA HIS A 126 13.17 -6.94 -9.27
C HIS A 126 12.26 -8.17 -9.35
N GLY A 127 11.55 -8.30 -10.47
CA GLY A 127 10.61 -9.38 -10.73
C GLY A 127 9.26 -9.24 -10.00
N ARG A 128 9.14 -8.33 -9.04
CA ARG A 128 7.90 -8.13 -8.28
C ARG A 128 7.08 -6.95 -8.82
N VAL A 129 5.80 -6.95 -8.48
CA VAL A 129 4.91 -5.80 -8.67
C VAL A 129 4.22 -5.44 -7.37
N ARG A 130 3.91 -4.15 -7.19
CA ARG A 130 3.11 -3.66 -6.07
C ARG A 130 1.68 -3.45 -6.52
N MET A 131 0.76 -4.24 -5.99
CA MET A 131 -0.68 -4.14 -6.23
C MET A 131 -1.37 -3.42 -5.07
N ALA A 132 -2.22 -2.43 -5.35
CA ALA A 132 -2.90 -1.63 -4.33
C ALA A 132 -4.30 -2.18 -4.01
N LEU A 133 -4.72 -2.08 -2.74
CA LEU A 133 -6.05 -2.43 -2.24
C LEU A 133 -7.04 -1.25 -2.26
N THR A 134 -6.65 -0.12 -2.83
CA THR A 134 -7.37 1.16 -2.69
C THR A 134 -8.49 1.39 -3.70
N ALA A 135 -8.66 0.50 -4.67
CA ALA A 135 -9.80 0.53 -5.59
C ALA A 135 -11.12 0.18 -4.87
N THR A 136 -12.26 0.43 -5.51
CA THR A 136 -13.58 0.06 -4.96
C THR A 136 -13.75 -1.46 -4.89
N ASP A 137 -14.72 -1.93 -4.09
CA ASP A 137 -14.95 -3.37 -3.91
C ASP A 137 -15.29 -4.06 -5.24
N GLU A 138 -16.10 -3.42 -6.08
CA GLU A 138 -16.48 -3.93 -7.40
C GLU A 138 -15.26 -4.08 -8.32
N ARG A 139 -14.34 -3.12 -8.28
CA ARG A 139 -13.10 -3.17 -9.07
C ARG A 139 -12.14 -4.25 -8.56
N ILE A 140 -12.06 -4.43 -7.25
CA ILE A 140 -11.25 -5.51 -6.64
C ILE A 140 -11.82 -6.87 -7.02
N GLN A 141 -13.15 -7.07 -6.96
CA GLN A 141 -13.82 -8.29 -7.39
C GLN A 141 -13.59 -8.57 -8.87
N ALA A 142 -13.78 -7.55 -9.72
CA ALA A 142 -13.53 -7.68 -11.16
C ALA A 142 -12.08 -8.03 -11.48
N ALA A 143 -11.12 -7.45 -10.75
CA ALA A 143 -9.71 -7.80 -10.90
C ALA A 143 -9.43 -9.26 -10.51
N ALA A 144 -9.95 -9.71 -9.36
CA ALA A 144 -9.81 -11.10 -8.91
C ALA A 144 -10.38 -12.10 -9.93
N SER A 145 -11.57 -11.84 -10.51
CA SER A 145 -12.18 -12.69 -11.53
C SER A 145 -11.32 -12.77 -12.80
N ARG A 146 -10.88 -11.60 -13.32
CA ARG A 146 -10.04 -11.55 -14.53
C ARG A 146 -8.69 -12.25 -14.34
N ILE A 147 -8.09 -12.16 -13.15
CA ILE A 147 -6.84 -12.88 -12.83
C ILE A 147 -7.10 -14.38 -12.90
N ARG A 148 -8.11 -14.91 -12.22
CA ARG A 148 -8.44 -16.33 -12.26
C ARG A 148 -8.69 -16.82 -13.70
N GLU A 149 -9.53 -16.14 -14.46
CA GLU A 149 -9.85 -16.49 -15.85
C GLU A 149 -8.61 -16.55 -16.74
N ALA A 150 -7.73 -15.54 -16.67
CA ALA A 150 -6.56 -15.42 -17.54
C ALA A 150 -5.44 -16.43 -17.22
N TRP A 151 -5.39 -16.97 -16.00
CA TRP A 151 -4.40 -17.98 -15.61
C TRP A 151 -4.92 -19.41 -15.66
N THR A 152 -6.26 -19.61 -15.62
CA THR A 152 -6.89 -20.94 -15.77
C THR A 152 -6.93 -21.40 -17.24
N ALA A 153 -6.81 -20.50 -18.19
CA ALA A 153 -6.85 -20.78 -19.63
C ALA A 153 -5.53 -21.29 -20.24
N ARG A 154 -4.62 -21.82 -19.42
CA ARG A 154 -3.31 -22.38 -19.89
C ARG A 154 -3.26 -23.89 -19.83
#